data_9c32760dd91d301c148d6dd1a8527149
#
_entry.id   9c32760dd91d301c148d6dd1a8527149
#
_cell.length_a   1.000
_cell.length_b   1.000
_cell.length_c   1.000
_cell.angle_alpha   90.00
_cell.angle_beta   90.00
_cell.angle_gamma   90.00
#
_symmetry.space_group_name_H-M   'P 1'
#
loop_
_entity.id
_entity.type
_entity.pdbx_description
1 polymer ?
#
loop_
_entity_poly.entity_id
_entity_poly.type
_entity_poly.pdbx_seq_one_letter_code
_entity_poly.pdbx_strand_id
1 'polypeptide(L)'
;MRTHTKAILAVLAAALAPIVTSSAAIAQGMAKPNQFWWPEQVDLSPLRQHGAESNPMGVDFDYAAEFATLDLGEVKQDIEAIMTESQDWWPADYGHYGPFFIRMAWHSAGTYRVADGRGGAGGGQQRFDPLNSWPDNANLDKARRLLWPVKQKYGSKLSWADLMVLTGNVALESMGFKTFGFAGGREDDWEADRVYWGPEQQWLADERYSGDRELSNPLAAVQMGLIYVNPEGPNGNPDPVASGRDVRETFARMAMNDEETVALVAGGHTFGKCHGAGPA
;
A
#
# COMPACT_ATOMS: atom_id res chain seq x y z
N MET A 1 50.61 18.60 -70.50
CA MET A 1 50.41 19.42 -69.29
C MET A 1 49.57 18.65 -68.33
N ARG A 2 50.07 18.37 -67.18
CA ARG A 2 49.46 17.41 -66.16
C ARG A 2 48.43 18.11 -65.29
N THR A 3 47.24 17.58 -65.22
CA THR A 3 46.21 17.97 -64.26
C THR A 3 46.12 16.92 -63.17
N HIS A 4 46.38 17.33 -61.95
CA HIS A 4 46.28 16.51 -60.76
C HIS A 4 44.87 16.58 -60.23
N THR A 5 44.14 15.45 -60.19
CA THR A 5 42.88 15.27 -59.53
C THR A 5 43.15 14.88 -58.09
N LYS A 6 42.77 15.72 -57.15
CA LYS A 6 42.77 15.40 -55.71
C LYS A 6 41.45 14.80 -55.35
N ALA A 7 41.47 13.55 -54.96
CA ALA A 7 40.30 12.89 -54.34
C ALA A 7 40.18 13.34 -52.88
N ILE A 8 39.07 13.89 -52.55
CA ILE A 8 38.68 14.23 -51.15
C ILE A 8 37.95 13.02 -50.57
N LEU A 9 38.59 12.35 -49.62
CA LEU A 9 37.97 11.31 -48.82
C LEU A 9 37.12 11.98 -47.75
N ALA A 10 35.81 11.91 -47.86
CA ALA A 10 34.89 12.31 -46.79
C ALA A 10 34.79 11.16 -45.81
N VAL A 11 35.37 11.32 -44.64
CA VAL A 11 35.14 10.41 -43.50
C VAL A 11 33.84 10.78 -42.83
N LEU A 12 32.81 9.95 -43.00
CA LEU A 12 31.57 10.02 -42.24
C LEU A 12 31.87 9.52 -40.84
N ALA A 13 32.05 10.42 -39.88
CA ALA A 13 32.03 10.08 -38.47
C ALA A 13 30.55 9.91 -38.03
N ALA A 14 30.07 8.67 -37.97
CA ALA A 14 28.83 8.36 -37.35
C ALA A 14 28.97 8.58 -35.84
N ALA A 15 28.43 9.66 -35.34
CA ALA A 15 28.29 9.90 -33.92
C ALA A 15 27.31 8.88 -33.35
N LEU A 16 27.81 7.83 -32.72
CA LEU A 16 27.05 6.98 -31.82
C LEU A 16 26.68 7.82 -30.58
N ALA A 17 25.50 8.42 -30.60
CA ALA A 17 24.92 8.95 -29.39
C ALA A 17 24.66 7.77 -28.45
N PRO A 18 25.15 7.80 -27.20
CA PRO A 18 24.75 6.76 -26.24
C PRO A 18 23.25 6.89 -26.05
N ILE A 19 22.51 5.83 -26.36
CA ILE A 19 21.15 5.66 -25.95
C ILE A 19 21.19 5.58 -24.41
N VAL A 20 20.98 6.70 -23.76
CA VAL A 20 20.69 6.72 -22.33
C VAL A 20 19.31 6.10 -22.19
N THR A 21 19.28 4.79 -22.12
CA THR A 21 18.11 4.10 -21.59
C THR A 21 17.97 4.58 -20.17
N SER A 22 16.98 5.42 -19.93
CA SER A 22 16.63 5.87 -18.61
C SER A 22 16.31 4.63 -17.77
N SER A 23 17.24 4.31 -16.89
CA SER A 23 17.10 3.23 -15.91
C SER A 23 16.08 3.59 -14.82
N ALA A 24 14.96 4.20 -15.19
CA ALA A 24 13.83 4.42 -14.30
C ALA A 24 13.05 3.13 -14.01
N ALA A 25 13.44 2.01 -14.63
CA ALA A 25 12.81 0.71 -14.38
C ALA A 25 13.56 -0.19 -13.39
N ILE A 26 14.57 0.31 -12.68
CA ILE A 26 15.38 -0.51 -11.78
C ILE A 26 15.19 -0.13 -10.31
N ALA A 27 14.15 0.61 -9.98
CA ALA A 27 13.80 0.80 -8.56
C ALA A 27 12.96 -0.34 -7.97
N GLN A 28 12.53 -1.30 -8.78
CA GLN A 28 12.05 -2.60 -8.29
C GLN A 28 13.22 -3.58 -8.22
N GLY A 29 14.20 -3.24 -7.41
CA GLY A 29 15.18 -4.22 -6.96
C GLY A 29 14.42 -5.33 -6.24
N MET A 30 14.74 -6.60 -6.54
CA MET A 30 14.18 -7.73 -5.81
C MET A 30 14.19 -7.42 -4.32
N ALA A 31 13.04 -7.61 -3.66
CA ALA A 31 12.90 -7.39 -2.24
C ALA A 31 14.05 -8.11 -1.49
N LYS A 32 14.74 -7.38 -0.65
CA LYS A 32 15.84 -7.94 0.12
C LYS A 32 15.29 -8.76 1.30
N PRO A 33 15.88 -9.88 1.64
CA PRO A 33 15.48 -10.65 2.83
C PRO A 33 15.74 -9.86 4.11
N ASN A 34 15.04 -10.21 5.17
CA ASN A 34 15.22 -9.57 6.48
C ASN A 34 16.67 -9.61 6.95
N GLN A 35 17.38 -10.70 6.72
CA GLN A 35 18.78 -10.84 7.07
C GLN A 35 19.70 -9.83 6.38
N PHE A 36 19.33 -9.31 5.22
CA PHE A 36 20.08 -8.24 4.56
C PHE A 36 19.98 -6.91 5.33
N TRP A 37 18.78 -6.60 5.84
CA TRP A 37 18.51 -5.33 6.52
C TRP A 37 18.83 -5.40 8.02
N TRP A 38 18.60 -6.56 8.62
CA TRP A 38 18.78 -6.82 10.04
C TRP A 38 19.48 -8.16 10.24
N PRO A 39 20.80 -8.21 10.05
CA PRO A 39 21.55 -9.48 10.09
C PRO A 39 21.54 -10.16 11.46
N GLU A 40 21.27 -9.41 12.52
CA GLU A 40 21.22 -9.91 13.89
C GLU A 40 19.83 -10.42 14.32
N GLN A 41 18.82 -10.25 13.46
CA GLN A 41 17.50 -10.78 13.76
C GLN A 41 17.43 -12.28 13.50
N VAL A 42 16.60 -12.95 14.30
CA VAL A 42 16.36 -14.38 14.12
C VAL A 42 15.81 -14.63 12.72
N ASP A 43 16.47 -15.50 11.98
CA ASP A 43 15.98 -15.94 10.68
C ASP A 43 14.83 -16.95 10.86
N LEU A 44 13.62 -16.50 10.59
CA LEU A 44 12.42 -17.34 10.63
C LEU A 44 12.11 -18.00 9.28
N SER A 45 12.96 -17.81 8.27
CA SER A 45 12.75 -18.39 6.94
C SER A 45 12.65 -19.93 6.95
N PRO A 46 13.33 -20.67 7.83
CA PRO A 46 13.14 -22.12 7.92
C PRO A 46 11.72 -22.56 8.31
N LEU A 47 10.96 -21.68 8.97
CA LEU A 47 9.55 -21.95 9.33
C LEU A 47 8.59 -21.75 8.15
N ARG A 48 9.08 -21.18 7.05
CA ARG A 48 8.29 -20.85 5.86
C ARG A 48 8.99 -21.37 4.61
N GLN A 49 9.35 -22.61 4.63
CA GLN A 49 9.97 -23.30 3.48
C GLN A 49 8.89 -23.82 2.53
N HIS A 50 8.03 -22.91 2.08
CA HIS A 50 7.01 -23.25 1.11
C HIS A 50 7.58 -23.09 -0.31
N GLY A 51 7.49 -24.14 -1.10
CA GLY A 51 7.79 -24.06 -2.53
C GLY A 51 6.60 -23.53 -3.32
N ALA A 52 6.85 -23.22 -4.59
CA ALA A 52 5.78 -22.78 -5.51
C ALA A 52 4.61 -23.79 -5.59
N GLU A 53 4.90 -25.07 -5.34
CA GLU A 53 3.91 -26.15 -5.31
C GLU A 53 2.90 -25.99 -4.16
N SER A 54 3.24 -25.20 -3.13
CA SER A 54 2.35 -24.91 -2.01
C SER A 54 1.37 -23.78 -2.30
N ASN A 55 1.50 -23.10 -3.45
CA ASN A 55 0.56 -22.08 -3.87
C ASN A 55 -0.83 -22.69 -4.05
N PRO A 56 -1.84 -22.26 -3.30
CA PRO A 56 -3.19 -22.84 -3.38
C PRO A 56 -3.87 -22.61 -4.72
N MET A 57 -3.38 -21.67 -5.54
CA MET A 57 -3.89 -21.39 -6.87
C MET A 57 -3.26 -22.29 -7.95
N GLY A 58 -2.16 -22.97 -7.63
CA GLY A 58 -1.38 -23.77 -8.57
C GLY A 58 -0.35 -22.93 -9.34
N VAL A 59 0.61 -23.65 -9.94
CA VAL A 59 1.77 -23.02 -10.61
C VAL A 59 1.43 -22.38 -11.95
N ASP A 60 0.33 -22.77 -12.56
CA ASP A 60 -0.11 -22.28 -13.88
C ASP A 60 -1.15 -21.14 -13.77
N PHE A 61 -1.46 -20.70 -12.56
CA PHE A 61 -2.44 -19.65 -12.36
C PHE A 61 -1.89 -18.29 -12.77
N ASP A 62 -2.57 -17.63 -13.71
CA ASP A 62 -2.28 -16.27 -14.17
C ASP A 62 -3.40 -15.32 -13.71
N TYR A 63 -3.14 -14.63 -12.62
CA TYR A 63 -4.12 -13.68 -12.06
C TYR A 63 -4.46 -12.55 -13.02
N ALA A 64 -3.49 -12.02 -13.78
CA ALA A 64 -3.76 -10.94 -14.70
C ALA A 64 -4.72 -11.36 -15.83
N ALA A 65 -4.54 -12.59 -16.32
CA ALA A 65 -5.44 -13.17 -17.31
C ALA A 65 -6.86 -13.38 -16.74
N GLU A 66 -6.97 -13.92 -15.51
CA GLU A 66 -8.25 -14.09 -14.82
C GLU A 66 -8.95 -12.75 -14.56
N PHE A 67 -8.21 -11.77 -14.03
CA PHE A 67 -8.73 -10.43 -13.76
C PHE A 67 -9.25 -9.76 -15.04
N ALA A 68 -8.56 -9.91 -16.16
CA ALA A 68 -8.97 -9.33 -17.44
C ALA A 68 -10.35 -9.85 -17.95
N THR A 69 -10.85 -10.96 -17.38
CA THR A 69 -12.18 -11.50 -17.70
C THR A 69 -13.33 -10.84 -16.92
N LEU A 70 -13.01 -9.98 -15.92
CA LEU A 70 -14.02 -9.33 -15.09
C LEU A 70 -14.69 -8.16 -15.81
N ASP A 71 -15.97 -8.02 -15.60
CA ASP A 71 -16.68 -6.75 -15.81
C ASP A 71 -16.51 -5.88 -14.54
N LEU A 72 -15.60 -4.91 -14.61
CA LEU A 72 -15.35 -4.01 -13.48
C LEU A 72 -16.57 -3.14 -13.15
N GLY A 73 -17.45 -2.88 -14.11
CA GLY A 73 -18.70 -2.16 -13.86
C GLY A 73 -19.62 -2.97 -12.94
N GLU A 74 -19.74 -4.27 -13.17
CA GLU A 74 -20.51 -5.17 -12.33
C GLU A 74 -19.87 -5.29 -10.91
N VAL A 75 -18.55 -5.45 -10.85
CA VAL A 75 -17.83 -5.48 -9.56
C VAL A 75 -18.07 -4.23 -8.74
N LYS A 76 -17.99 -3.05 -9.37
CA LYS A 76 -18.27 -1.77 -8.71
C LYS A 76 -19.70 -1.68 -8.19
N GLN A 77 -20.68 -2.14 -8.96
CA GLN A 77 -22.08 -2.16 -8.52
C GLN A 77 -22.29 -3.07 -7.29
N ASP A 78 -21.67 -4.24 -7.27
CA ASP A 78 -21.75 -5.12 -6.11
C ASP A 78 -21.09 -4.53 -4.85
N ILE A 79 -19.98 -3.83 -5.03
CA ILE A 79 -19.32 -3.11 -3.93
C ILE A 79 -20.20 -1.94 -3.45
N GLU A 80 -20.77 -1.18 -4.37
CA GLU A 80 -21.63 -0.05 -4.06
C GLU A 80 -22.89 -0.48 -3.28
N ALA A 81 -23.46 -1.61 -3.63
CA ALA A 81 -24.62 -2.17 -2.92
C ALA A 81 -24.33 -2.42 -1.42
N ILE A 82 -23.10 -2.82 -1.09
CA ILE A 82 -22.69 -3.04 0.31
C ILE A 82 -22.53 -1.72 1.07
N MET A 83 -22.22 -0.61 0.39
CA MET A 83 -21.89 0.66 1.06
C MET A 83 -22.97 1.14 2.03
N THR A 84 -24.22 0.87 1.72
CA THR A 84 -25.39 1.34 2.50
C THR A 84 -26.21 0.22 3.10
N GLU A 85 -25.80 -1.04 2.94
CA GLU A 85 -26.46 -2.18 3.53
C GLU A 85 -25.90 -2.46 4.94
N SER A 86 -26.41 -1.73 5.93
CA SER A 86 -25.95 -1.85 7.30
C SER A 86 -26.22 -3.24 7.88
N GLN A 87 -25.19 -3.85 8.46
CA GLN A 87 -25.25 -5.18 9.06
C GLN A 87 -25.40 -5.09 10.59
N ASP A 88 -26.30 -5.87 11.18
CA ASP A 88 -26.54 -5.87 12.63
C ASP A 88 -25.29 -6.19 13.44
N TRP A 89 -24.41 -7.05 12.91
CA TRP A 89 -23.17 -7.45 13.58
C TRP A 89 -22.06 -6.40 13.49
N TRP A 90 -22.17 -5.43 12.57
CA TRP A 90 -21.28 -4.30 12.39
C TRP A 90 -22.04 -3.13 11.75
N PRO A 91 -22.81 -2.37 12.52
CA PRO A 91 -23.62 -1.29 11.96
C PRO A 91 -22.78 -0.21 11.26
N ALA A 92 -23.30 0.29 10.17
CA ALA A 92 -22.67 1.37 9.42
C ALA A 92 -22.83 2.70 10.14
N ASP A 93 -21.73 3.45 10.31
CA ASP A 93 -21.76 4.81 10.83
C ASP A 93 -22.57 5.69 9.88
N TYR A 94 -23.60 6.36 10.41
CA TYR A 94 -24.51 7.18 9.60
C TYR A 94 -25.11 6.45 8.38
N GLY A 95 -25.20 5.13 8.45
CA GLY A 95 -25.77 4.31 7.38
C GLY A 95 -24.88 4.11 6.16
N HIS A 96 -23.57 4.39 6.25
CA HIS A 96 -22.65 4.27 5.12
C HIS A 96 -21.28 3.74 5.53
N TYR A 97 -20.81 2.67 4.89
CA TYR A 97 -19.48 2.08 5.16
C TYR A 97 -18.32 2.75 4.42
N GLY A 98 -18.57 3.71 3.55
CA GLY A 98 -17.55 4.33 2.72
C GLY A 98 -16.31 4.79 3.45
N PRO A 99 -16.42 5.60 4.51
CA PRO A 99 -15.26 6.02 5.30
C PRO A 99 -14.45 4.86 5.87
N PHE A 100 -15.12 3.81 6.30
CA PHE A 100 -14.48 2.59 6.80
C PHE A 100 -13.71 1.83 5.71
N PHE A 101 -14.26 1.76 4.51
CA PHE A 101 -13.60 1.15 3.36
C PHE A 101 -12.46 2.01 2.81
N ILE A 102 -12.58 3.33 2.83
CA ILE A 102 -11.46 4.23 2.50
C ILE A 102 -10.30 4.01 3.47
N ARG A 103 -10.60 3.92 4.77
CA ARG A 103 -9.58 3.60 5.77
C ARG A 103 -8.91 2.25 5.48
N MET A 104 -9.67 1.21 5.16
CA MET A 104 -9.11 -0.09 4.79
C MET A 104 -8.18 -0.01 3.58
N ALA A 105 -8.60 0.68 2.51
CA ALA A 105 -7.79 0.85 1.32
C ALA A 105 -6.50 1.62 1.60
N TRP A 106 -6.60 2.72 2.36
CA TRP A 106 -5.44 3.49 2.79
C TRP A 106 -4.47 2.63 3.63
N HIS A 107 -4.97 1.90 4.61
CA HIS A 107 -4.16 1.04 5.46
C HIS A 107 -3.58 -0.19 4.73
N SER A 108 -4.11 -0.54 3.56
CA SER A 108 -3.47 -1.51 2.66
C SER A 108 -2.29 -0.90 1.93
N ALA A 109 -2.39 0.33 1.47
CA ALA A 109 -1.36 1.02 0.69
C ALA A 109 -0.27 1.65 1.56
N GLY A 110 -0.63 2.21 2.69
CA GLY A 110 0.23 3.04 3.54
C GLY A 110 1.32 2.28 4.31
N THR A 111 1.46 0.98 4.09
CA THR A 111 2.58 0.19 4.57
C THR A 111 3.81 0.28 3.68
N TYR A 112 3.71 0.94 2.51
CA TYR A 112 4.83 1.09 1.60
C TYR A 112 5.95 1.93 2.22
N ARG A 113 7.19 1.50 2.00
CA ARG A 113 8.39 2.21 2.44
C ARG A 113 9.44 2.29 1.33
N VAL A 114 9.90 3.52 1.09
CA VAL A 114 10.87 3.84 0.04
C VAL A 114 12.22 3.19 0.27
N ALA A 115 12.63 3.05 1.54
CA ALA A 115 13.97 2.61 1.89
C ALA A 115 14.32 1.22 1.34
N ASP A 116 13.35 0.31 1.27
CA ASP A 116 13.56 -1.04 0.75
C ASP A 116 12.52 -1.49 -0.29
N GLY A 117 11.54 -0.61 -0.59
CA GLY A 117 10.49 -0.90 -1.56
C GLY A 117 9.47 -1.93 -1.11
N ARG A 118 9.38 -2.21 0.19
CA ARG A 118 8.48 -3.19 0.76
C ARG A 118 7.18 -2.58 1.24
N GLY A 119 6.24 -3.43 1.58
CA GLY A 119 4.90 -3.02 1.95
C GLY A 119 4.04 -2.60 0.78
N GLY A 120 2.96 -1.87 1.05
CA GLY A 120 2.00 -1.46 0.05
C GLY A 120 0.89 -2.46 -0.21
N ALA A 121 0.01 -2.12 -1.14
CA ALA A 121 -1.22 -2.88 -1.40
C ALA A 121 -1.05 -4.07 -2.35
N GLY A 122 0.17 -4.37 -2.77
CA GLY A 122 0.44 -5.27 -3.91
C GLY A 122 -0.01 -6.72 -3.74
N GLY A 123 0.06 -7.27 -2.52
CA GLY A 123 -0.21 -8.70 -2.26
C GLY A 123 -1.35 -8.94 -1.27
N GLY A 124 -2.10 -7.90 -0.90
CA GLY A 124 -3.20 -8.04 0.05
C GLY A 124 -2.73 -8.40 1.47
N GLN A 125 -1.54 -8.00 1.85
CA GLN A 125 -0.85 -8.37 3.09
C GLN A 125 -1.57 -7.96 4.38
N GLN A 126 -2.50 -6.99 4.32
CA GLN A 126 -3.31 -6.60 5.48
C GLN A 126 -4.09 -7.77 6.11
N ARG A 127 -4.28 -8.88 5.38
CA ARG A 127 -4.95 -10.09 5.86
C ARG A 127 -4.11 -10.89 6.85
N PHE A 128 -2.81 -10.71 6.86
CA PHE A 128 -1.85 -11.51 7.60
C PHE A 128 -1.24 -10.75 8.77
N ASP A 129 -0.86 -11.49 9.80
CA ASP A 129 -0.06 -10.93 10.89
C ASP A 129 1.39 -10.67 10.42
N PRO A 130 2.03 -9.61 10.95
CA PRO A 130 1.56 -8.76 12.05
C PRO A 130 0.62 -7.63 11.64
N LEU A 131 0.45 -7.36 10.34
CA LEU A 131 -0.34 -6.22 9.86
C LEU A 131 -1.80 -6.29 10.33
N ASN A 132 -2.39 -7.49 10.26
CA ASN A 132 -3.77 -7.69 10.70
C ASN A 132 -4.00 -7.38 12.18
N SER A 133 -2.97 -7.56 13.01
CA SER A 133 -3.06 -7.36 14.46
C SER A 133 -2.54 -6.00 14.93
N TRP A 134 -2.06 -5.15 14.05
CA TRP A 134 -1.64 -3.81 14.45
C TRP A 134 -2.79 -3.01 15.06
N PRO A 135 -2.56 -2.24 16.14
CA PRO A 135 -3.58 -1.37 16.73
C PRO A 135 -4.25 -0.44 15.73
N ASP A 136 -3.46 0.09 14.80
CA ASP A 136 -3.97 0.99 13.76
C ASP A 136 -4.84 0.29 12.72
N ASN A 137 -4.76 -1.01 12.61
CA ASN A 137 -5.59 -1.84 11.75
C ASN A 137 -6.79 -2.46 12.50
N ALA A 138 -7.04 -2.03 13.73
CA ALA A 138 -8.17 -2.50 14.50
C ALA A 138 -9.48 -2.39 13.71
N ASN A 139 -10.26 -3.44 13.74
CA ASN A 139 -11.55 -3.58 13.06
C ASN A 139 -11.50 -3.70 11.53
N LEU A 140 -10.35 -3.63 10.87
CA LEU A 140 -10.29 -3.80 9.41
C LEU A 140 -10.58 -5.23 8.95
N ASP A 141 -10.48 -6.20 9.83
CA ASP A 141 -11.01 -7.55 9.61
C ASP A 141 -12.53 -7.54 9.36
N LYS A 142 -13.28 -6.62 10.02
CA LYS A 142 -14.71 -6.42 9.78
C LYS A 142 -14.98 -5.83 8.41
N ALA A 143 -14.14 -4.90 7.96
CA ALA A 143 -14.24 -4.35 6.60
C ALA A 143 -14.08 -5.46 5.55
N ARG A 144 -13.06 -6.32 5.70
CA ARG A 144 -12.89 -7.47 4.81
C ARG A 144 -14.04 -8.47 4.91
N ARG A 145 -14.59 -8.67 6.11
CA ARG A 145 -15.77 -9.54 6.29
C ARG A 145 -17.02 -8.99 5.61
N LEU A 146 -17.23 -7.68 5.62
CA LEU A 146 -18.31 -7.03 4.86
C LEU A 146 -18.19 -7.27 3.36
N LEU A 147 -16.96 -7.29 2.83
CA LEU A 147 -16.67 -7.54 1.42
C LEU A 147 -16.70 -9.02 1.02
N TRP A 148 -16.83 -9.93 1.98
CA TRP A 148 -16.79 -11.37 1.71
C TRP A 148 -17.79 -11.83 0.63
N PRO A 149 -19.06 -11.34 0.57
CA PRO A 149 -19.98 -11.73 -0.48
C PRO A 149 -19.47 -11.39 -1.88
N VAL A 150 -18.82 -10.23 -2.07
CA VAL A 150 -18.20 -9.86 -3.34
C VAL A 150 -17.03 -10.78 -3.64
N LYS A 151 -16.15 -11.01 -2.67
CA LYS A 151 -15.02 -11.94 -2.84
C LYS A 151 -15.47 -13.34 -3.22
N GLN A 152 -16.54 -13.83 -2.61
CA GLN A 152 -17.10 -15.15 -2.95
C GLN A 152 -17.66 -15.19 -4.37
N LYS A 153 -18.35 -14.14 -4.81
CA LYS A 153 -18.95 -14.08 -6.15
C LYS A 153 -17.88 -14.15 -7.24
N TYR A 154 -16.78 -13.42 -7.08
CA TYR A 154 -15.73 -13.32 -8.11
C TYR A 154 -14.58 -14.33 -7.92
N GLY A 155 -14.45 -14.93 -6.75
CA GLY A 155 -13.48 -15.99 -6.46
C GLY A 155 -12.04 -15.59 -6.75
N SER A 156 -11.34 -16.41 -7.53
CA SER A 156 -9.95 -16.21 -7.90
C SER A 156 -9.73 -15.06 -8.89
N LYS A 157 -10.77 -14.65 -9.60
CA LYS A 157 -10.69 -13.55 -10.58
C LYS A 157 -10.49 -12.17 -9.95
N LEU A 158 -10.84 -12.02 -8.68
CA LEU A 158 -10.69 -10.77 -7.94
C LEU A 158 -9.88 -11.02 -6.66
N SER A 159 -8.62 -10.61 -6.65
CA SER A 159 -7.76 -10.72 -5.48
C SER A 159 -8.26 -9.84 -4.33
N TRP A 160 -7.86 -10.14 -3.12
CA TRP A 160 -8.06 -9.24 -1.98
C TRP A 160 -7.27 -7.94 -2.15
N ALA A 161 -6.08 -8.01 -2.74
CA ALA A 161 -5.28 -6.84 -3.04
C ALA A 161 -6.05 -5.84 -3.91
N ASP A 162 -6.62 -6.32 -5.01
CA ASP A 162 -7.41 -5.46 -5.90
C ASP A 162 -8.76 -5.08 -5.29
N LEU A 163 -9.44 -5.99 -4.62
CA LEU A 163 -10.74 -5.72 -4.00
C LEU A 163 -10.64 -4.61 -2.94
N MET A 164 -9.64 -4.65 -2.07
CA MET A 164 -9.48 -3.63 -1.03
C MET A 164 -9.22 -2.24 -1.61
N VAL A 165 -8.39 -2.13 -2.65
CA VAL A 165 -8.10 -0.85 -3.30
C VAL A 165 -9.31 -0.36 -4.11
N LEU A 166 -9.93 -1.24 -4.89
CA LEU A 166 -11.12 -0.90 -5.68
C LEU A 166 -12.27 -0.42 -4.79
N THR A 167 -12.46 -1.05 -3.65
CA THR A 167 -13.48 -0.66 -2.68
C THR A 167 -13.28 0.75 -2.15
N GLY A 168 -12.02 1.17 -1.92
CA GLY A 168 -11.71 2.56 -1.57
C GLY A 168 -12.12 3.55 -2.67
N ASN A 169 -11.84 3.21 -3.92
CA ASN A 169 -12.27 4.04 -5.07
C ASN A 169 -13.80 4.12 -5.17
N VAL A 170 -14.48 2.98 -5.09
CA VAL A 170 -15.96 2.94 -5.15
C VAL A 170 -16.57 3.73 -3.99
N ALA A 171 -15.98 3.65 -2.81
CA ALA A 171 -16.43 4.43 -1.65
C ALA A 171 -16.33 5.95 -1.92
N LEU A 172 -15.20 6.40 -2.48
CA LEU A 172 -15.02 7.81 -2.87
C LEU A 172 -16.03 8.22 -3.97
N GLU A 173 -16.18 7.39 -4.99
CA GLU A 173 -17.09 7.64 -6.10
C GLU A 173 -18.56 7.71 -5.64
N SER A 174 -18.97 6.83 -4.72
CA SER A 174 -20.32 6.83 -4.14
C SER A 174 -20.64 8.10 -3.34
N MET A 175 -19.62 8.78 -2.85
CA MET A 175 -19.74 10.08 -2.16
C MET A 175 -19.53 11.28 -3.08
N GLY A 176 -19.43 11.06 -4.40
CA GLY A 176 -19.36 12.11 -5.42
C GLY A 176 -17.95 12.57 -5.79
N PHE A 177 -16.90 11.92 -5.32
CA PHE A 177 -15.54 12.20 -5.75
C PHE A 177 -15.26 11.61 -7.14
N LYS A 178 -14.40 12.29 -7.88
CA LYS A 178 -13.85 11.77 -9.14
C LYS A 178 -12.47 11.19 -8.85
N THR A 179 -12.38 9.87 -8.85
CA THR A 179 -11.10 9.18 -8.72
C THR A 179 -10.30 9.24 -10.02
N PHE A 180 -8.98 9.08 -9.96
CA PHE A 180 -8.15 8.99 -11.17
C PHE A 180 -8.39 7.70 -11.97
N GLY A 181 -9.05 6.72 -11.37
CA GLY A 181 -9.30 5.43 -11.93
C GLY A 181 -8.72 4.29 -11.10
N PHE A 182 -8.75 3.09 -11.68
CA PHE A 182 -8.27 1.88 -11.05
C PHE A 182 -7.55 1.03 -12.07
N ALA A 183 -6.38 0.52 -11.70
CA ALA A 183 -5.68 -0.52 -12.42
C ALA A 183 -5.59 -1.76 -11.54
N GLY A 184 -6.15 -2.87 -12.00
CA GLY A 184 -6.06 -4.17 -11.35
C GLY A 184 -4.84 -4.98 -11.81
N GLY A 185 -4.75 -6.20 -11.31
CA GLY A 185 -3.65 -7.11 -11.62
C GLY A 185 -2.71 -7.37 -10.46
N ARG A 186 -3.10 -6.99 -9.22
CA ARG A 186 -2.37 -7.32 -8.01
C ARG A 186 -2.73 -8.72 -7.56
N GLU A 187 -1.84 -9.65 -7.77
CA GLU A 187 -2.03 -11.01 -7.27
C GLU A 187 -1.98 -11.05 -5.74
N ASP A 188 -2.82 -11.89 -5.14
CA ASP A 188 -2.77 -12.11 -3.70
C ASP A 188 -1.55 -12.93 -3.31
N ASP A 189 -0.83 -12.48 -2.30
CA ASP A 189 0.06 -13.37 -1.57
C ASP A 189 -0.79 -14.42 -0.84
N TRP A 190 -0.28 -15.65 -0.78
CA TRP A 190 -0.97 -16.76 -0.10
C TRP A 190 -0.41 -17.04 1.30
N GLU A 191 0.67 -16.33 1.67
CA GLU A 191 1.26 -16.33 3.01
C GLU A 191 1.75 -14.92 3.40
N ALA A 192 2.00 -14.72 4.69
CA ALA A 192 2.54 -13.44 5.17
C ALA A 192 3.93 -13.18 4.59
N ASP A 193 4.17 -11.95 4.12
CA ASP A 193 5.46 -11.53 3.62
C ASP A 193 6.53 -11.54 4.72
N ARG A 194 7.77 -11.83 4.33
CA ARG A 194 8.93 -11.82 5.23
C ARG A 194 9.49 -10.42 5.38
N VAL A 195 8.66 -9.52 5.88
CA VAL A 195 9.06 -8.14 6.14
C VAL A 195 9.26 -7.96 7.63
N TYR A 196 10.42 -7.40 7.98
CA TYR A 196 10.64 -6.98 9.34
C TYR A 196 10.04 -5.59 9.57
N TRP A 197 9.10 -5.52 10.48
CA TRP A 197 8.36 -4.29 10.79
C TRP A 197 8.85 -3.57 12.03
N GLY A 198 9.95 -4.01 12.60
CA GLY A 198 10.50 -3.51 13.84
C GLY A 198 10.05 -4.32 15.07
N PRO A 199 10.66 -4.06 16.22
CA PRO A 199 10.27 -4.70 17.47
C PRO A 199 8.87 -4.25 17.87
N GLU A 200 7.97 -5.19 18.02
CA GLU A 200 6.56 -4.93 18.34
C GLU A 200 6.42 -4.12 19.63
N GLN A 201 7.23 -4.42 20.63
CA GLN A 201 7.22 -3.72 21.91
C GLN A 201 7.53 -2.22 21.75
N GLN A 202 8.42 -1.85 20.87
CA GLN A 202 8.79 -0.44 20.65
C GLN A 202 7.65 0.36 20.03
N TRP A 203 6.99 -0.19 19.02
CA TRP A 203 5.91 0.55 18.39
C TRP A 203 4.59 0.48 19.16
N LEU A 204 4.35 -0.54 19.96
CA LEU A 204 3.24 -0.54 20.93
C LEU A 204 3.44 0.49 22.03
N ALA A 205 4.70 0.73 22.44
CA ALA A 205 5.06 1.74 23.43
C ALA A 205 5.25 3.14 22.84
N ASP A 206 5.05 3.34 21.54
CA ASP A 206 5.32 4.57 20.81
C ASP A 206 6.80 5.02 20.85
N GLU A 207 7.71 4.09 21.00
CA GLU A 207 9.16 4.35 21.13
C GLU A 207 9.87 4.35 19.76
N ARG A 208 9.28 5.04 18.76
CA ARG A 208 9.81 5.07 17.39
C ARG A 208 10.87 6.13 17.16
N TYR A 209 11.05 7.01 18.09
CA TYR A 209 11.90 8.17 17.96
C TYR A 209 13.20 8.01 18.73
N SER A 210 14.26 8.62 18.21
CA SER A 210 15.52 8.80 18.91
C SER A 210 15.86 10.29 19.01
N GLY A 211 16.55 10.69 20.08
CA GLY A 211 16.95 12.09 20.27
C GLY A 211 15.78 13.06 20.22
N ASP A 212 15.93 14.14 19.46
CA ASP A 212 14.91 15.16 19.26
C ASP A 212 13.88 14.76 18.18
N ARG A 213 13.27 13.58 18.31
CA ARG A 213 12.26 13.03 17.41
C ARG A 213 12.79 12.68 16.02
N GLU A 214 13.99 12.20 15.94
CA GLU A 214 14.48 11.58 14.72
C GLU A 214 13.84 10.20 14.58
N LEU A 215 13.03 10.02 13.53
CA LEU A 215 12.36 8.77 13.25
C LEU A 215 13.36 7.70 12.81
N SER A 216 13.24 6.50 13.39
CA SER A 216 14.08 5.37 13.01
C SER A 216 13.90 5.02 11.54
N ASN A 217 14.99 5.02 10.79
CA ASN A 217 14.97 4.63 9.38
C ASN A 217 15.27 3.12 9.25
N PRO A 218 14.54 2.36 8.43
CA PRO A 218 13.41 2.74 7.57
C PRO A 218 12.03 2.52 8.20
N LEU A 219 11.98 2.10 9.44
CA LEU A 219 10.79 1.49 10.04
C LEU A 219 9.69 2.47 10.48
N ALA A 220 10.05 3.69 10.80
CA ALA A 220 9.12 4.60 11.45
C ALA A 220 7.83 4.89 10.67
N ALA A 221 7.91 4.96 9.34
CA ALA A 221 6.72 5.12 8.51
C ALA A 221 5.78 3.93 8.55
N VAL A 222 6.26 2.81 9.06
CA VAL A 222 5.58 1.58 8.88
C VAL A 222 5.08 0.99 10.14
N GLN A 223 5.73 1.20 11.22
CA GLN A 223 5.31 0.64 12.48
C GLN A 223 3.90 1.03 12.83
N MET A 224 3.57 2.23 12.47
CA MET A 224 2.25 2.73 12.69
C MET A 224 1.59 3.07 11.42
N GLY A 225 2.18 2.64 10.46
CA GLY A 225 1.54 2.68 9.32
C GLY A 225 1.19 3.99 8.81
N LEU A 226 1.01 4.23 8.97
CA LEU A 226 0.02 4.76 8.47
C LEU A 226 -0.29 5.98 9.01
N ILE A 227 0.03 6.09 10.05
CA ILE A 227 -0.71 6.91 10.68
C ILE A 227 -0.04 7.92 11.27
N TYR A 228 1.01 8.43 10.79
CA TYR A 228 0.85 8.58 12.01
C TYR A 228 1.14 9.84 12.69
N VAL A 229 0.15 10.34 13.10
CA VAL A 229 0.16 11.38 14.09
C VAL A 229 -0.43 10.80 15.35
N ASN A 230 0.29 10.87 16.41
CA ASN A 230 -0.32 10.68 17.71
C ASN A 230 -1.42 11.76 17.87
N PRO A 231 -2.69 11.38 18.04
CA PRO A 231 -3.79 12.33 18.16
C PRO A 231 -3.63 13.29 19.35
N GLU A 232 -2.83 12.90 20.31
CA GLU A 232 -2.49 13.75 21.45
C GLU A 232 -1.27 14.65 21.18
N GLY A 233 -0.71 14.59 19.98
CA GLY A 233 0.51 15.28 19.59
C GLY A 233 1.79 14.52 19.98
N PRO A 234 2.94 15.00 19.50
CA PRO A 234 4.22 14.38 19.79
C PRO A 234 4.49 14.25 21.29
N ASN A 235 4.77 13.04 21.75
CA ASN A 235 4.99 12.74 23.17
C ASN A 235 3.79 13.13 24.08
N GLY A 236 2.57 13.08 23.57
CA GLY A 236 1.38 13.51 24.31
C GLY A 236 1.26 15.03 24.49
N ASN A 237 2.04 15.80 23.75
CA ASN A 237 1.96 17.25 23.76
C ASN A 237 1.27 17.77 22.50
N PRO A 238 0.13 18.45 22.58
CA PRO A 238 -0.64 18.88 21.42
C PRO A 238 0.00 20.11 20.74
N ASP A 239 1.14 19.88 20.10
CA ASP A 239 1.84 20.87 19.30
C ASP A 239 1.62 20.58 17.80
N PRO A 240 0.81 21.38 17.08
CA PRO A 240 0.53 21.16 15.67
C PRO A 240 1.76 21.35 14.77
N VAL A 241 2.73 22.13 15.15
CA VAL A 241 3.96 22.33 14.37
C VAL A 241 4.85 21.08 14.47
N ALA A 242 5.00 20.55 15.67
CA ALA A 242 5.73 19.30 15.87
C ALA A 242 5.02 18.12 15.18
N SER A 243 3.69 18.04 15.29
CA SER A 243 2.88 17.06 14.56
C SER A 243 3.07 17.17 13.05
N GLY A 244 3.10 18.38 12.52
CA GLY A 244 3.33 18.60 11.09
C GLY A 244 4.69 18.11 10.61
N ARG A 245 5.72 18.19 11.44
CA ARG A 245 7.05 17.62 11.12
C ARG A 245 7.00 16.11 11.04
N ASP A 246 6.38 15.47 12.03
CA ASP A 246 6.25 14.01 12.08
C ASP A 246 5.45 13.49 10.89
N VAL A 247 4.36 14.16 10.54
CA VAL A 247 3.56 13.84 9.36
C VAL A 247 4.40 13.91 8.09
N ARG A 248 5.07 15.02 7.84
CA ARG A 248 5.91 15.20 6.64
C ARG A 248 6.97 14.11 6.53
N GLU A 249 7.68 13.83 7.60
CA GLU A 249 8.75 12.84 7.59
C GLU A 249 8.20 11.42 7.38
N THR A 250 7.11 11.07 8.07
CA THR A 250 6.47 9.78 7.94
C THR A 250 5.96 9.53 6.51
N PHE A 251 5.26 10.51 5.94
CA PHE A 251 4.70 10.36 4.60
C PHE A 251 5.76 10.44 3.49
N ALA A 252 6.84 11.21 3.69
CA ALA A 252 7.98 11.20 2.78
C ALA A 252 8.62 9.80 2.68
N ARG A 253 8.64 9.02 3.76
CA ARG A 253 9.10 7.63 3.76
C ARG A 253 8.18 6.67 3.01
N MET A 254 6.96 7.09 2.74
CA MET A 254 5.99 6.41 1.87
C MET A 254 5.98 6.95 0.43
N ALA A 255 6.99 7.72 0.03
CA ALA A 255 7.13 8.38 -1.27
C ALA A 255 6.13 9.51 -1.54
N MET A 256 5.54 10.11 -0.52
CA MET A 256 4.60 11.21 -0.66
C MET A 256 5.28 12.56 -0.44
N ASN A 257 5.00 13.50 -1.32
CA ASN A 257 5.39 14.90 -1.12
C ASN A 257 4.40 15.64 -0.19
N ASP A 258 4.69 16.90 0.12
CA ASP A 258 3.86 17.70 1.04
C ASP A 258 2.43 17.92 0.51
N GLU A 259 2.27 18.13 -0.81
CA GLU A 259 0.96 18.34 -1.42
C GLU A 259 0.09 17.07 -1.35
N GLU A 260 0.67 15.93 -1.70
CA GLU A 260 0.02 14.63 -1.60
C GLU A 260 -0.33 14.28 -0.15
N THR A 261 0.59 14.59 0.77
CA THR A 261 0.39 14.38 2.21
C THR A 261 -0.78 15.19 2.74
N VAL A 262 -0.83 16.49 2.40
CA VAL A 262 -1.96 17.36 2.80
C VAL A 262 -3.27 16.89 2.18
N ALA A 263 -3.26 16.54 0.89
CA ALA A 263 -4.45 16.02 0.21
C ALA A 263 -4.99 14.76 0.90
N LEU A 264 -4.11 13.83 1.26
CA LEU A 264 -4.51 12.61 1.95
C LEU A 264 -5.01 12.88 3.37
N VAL A 265 -4.23 13.62 4.17
CA VAL A 265 -4.53 13.83 5.59
C VAL A 265 -5.78 14.70 5.74
N ALA A 266 -5.81 15.87 5.09
CA ALA A 266 -6.97 16.75 5.15
C ALA A 266 -8.20 16.13 4.48
N GLY A 267 -8.00 15.49 3.32
CA GLY A 267 -9.06 14.77 2.62
C GLY A 267 -9.65 13.65 3.45
N GLY A 268 -8.80 12.83 4.09
CA GLY A 268 -9.24 11.76 4.97
C GLY A 268 -10.05 12.27 6.17
N HIS A 269 -9.63 13.36 6.78
CA HIS A 269 -10.35 13.96 7.92
C HIS A 269 -11.72 14.54 7.56
N THR A 270 -11.98 14.81 6.27
CA THR A 270 -13.32 15.28 5.84
C THR A 270 -14.41 14.23 5.99
N PHE A 271 -14.05 12.95 6.08
CA PHE A 271 -15.02 11.86 6.29
C PHE A 271 -15.43 11.70 7.76
N GLY A 272 -14.78 12.38 8.69
CA GLY A 272 -15.08 12.35 10.10
C GLY A 272 -14.85 10.97 10.72
N LYS A 273 -15.78 10.50 11.52
CA LYS A 273 -15.69 9.20 12.19
C LYS A 273 -15.82 8.06 11.18
N CYS A 274 -14.91 7.12 11.23
CA CYS A 274 -14.84 6.05 10.23
C CYS A 274 -14.59 4.65 10.82
N HIS A 275 -14.92 4.44 12.07
CA HIS A 275 -14.52 3.19 12.75
C HIS A 275 -15.64 2.23 13.07
N GLY A 276 -16.89 2.65 13.08
CA GLY A 276 -18.01 1.82 13.52
C GLY A 276 -17.92 1.34 14.96
N ALA A 277 -17.08 1.98 15.78
CA ALA A 277 -16.72 1.44 17.09
C ALA A 277 -17.29 2.25 18.26
N GLY A 278 -18.50 2.68 18.18
CA GLY A 278 -19.16 3.41 19.25
C GLY A 278 -20.20 4.38 18.71
N PRO A 279 -20.94 5.06 19.59
CA PRO A 279 -21.98 5.97 19.14
C PRO A 279 -21.42 7.04 18.20
N ALA A 280 -22.13 7.25 17.11
CA ALA A 280 -21.80 8.30 16.15
C ALA A 280 -22.00 9.69 16.77
#